data_c782b4e20ea90602dc2f4fd4139aedc0
#
_entry.id   c782b4e20ea90602dc2f4fd4139aedc0
#
_cell.length_a   1.000
_cell.length_b   1.000
_cell.length_c   1.000
_cell.angle_alpha   90.00
_cell.angle_beta   90.00
_cell.angle_gamma   90.00
#
_symmetry.space_group_name_H-M   'P 1'
#
loop_
_entity.id
_entity.type
_entity.pdbx_description
1 polymer ?
#
loop_
_entity_poly.entity_id
_entity_poly.type
_entity_poly.pdbx_seq_one_letter_code
_entity_poly.pdbx_strand_id
1 'polypeptide(L)'
;MIRIKNLSVPYDETRTPTELAAERLGVSPCAVHGVIVVHKALDARRRNGAPIRWNYTLDVTADGTRGILTRLRRDAQVGRAEEHGPLRVPPYTPQEGRERPVVVGFGPAGIFAAWLLARAGAAPLVLERGQDVDRRTRDVAQFWRTGRLDPASNVQFGEGGAGTFSDGKLTARSRDPRMNEIIEAFVAAGAPEEIRYLQKPHIGTDVLRTVVKRLREKIIEMGGEVRFGTQVTDITMRAGRIAALTVNGAERIPARAVFLGIGHSARDTYAMLHGAGVHMEAKPFAVGVRIEHPQDFVDRMQYGAAAGSPFLPTADYALTFRDEEGGRGVYSFCMCPGGLVVAAASEEGHLVTNGMSNYRRDAGTANSALLVQVTPTDFGGAVLGGIDFQRALERRAFSAGGGDYRAPVQAVGDFLSGRTGTKDFVVVPTYMPGVRPAALGTILPDACSASLARALRHWEQRVPGFGAADVPLTGVEARSSAPCRILRDAVTMQSVSAAGLYPIGEGAGYAGGIMSAALDGMKAALAFLERIQ
;
A
#
# COMPACT_ATOMS: atom_id res chain seq x y z
N MET A 1 6.02 -33.62 4.95
CA MET A 1 5.69 -33.23 3.56
C MET A 1 6.95 -33.05 2.73
N ILE A 2 6.85 -33.19 1.40
CA ILE A 2 7.92 -32.97 0.42
C ILE A 2 7.71 -31.60 -0.20
N ARG A 3 8.73 -30.73 -0.23
CA ARG A 3 8.71 -29.46 -0.95
C ARG A 3 9.31 -29.59 -2.33
N ILE A 4 8.54 -29.24 -3.37
CA ILE A 4 8.98 -29.07 -4.74
C ILE A 4 9.14 -27.58 -4.99
N LYS A 5 10.34 -27.12 -5.38
CA LYS A 5 10.65 -25.71 -5.67
C LYS A 5 10.78 -25.49 -7.17
N ASN A 6 10.40 -24.31 -7.65
CA ASN A 6 10.59 -23.85 -9.03
C ASN A 6 10.03 -24.84 -10.09
N LEU A 7 8.88 -25.46 -9.81
CA LEU A 7 8.18 -26.28 -10.81
C LEU A 7 7.61 -25.34 -11.88
N SER A 8 8.24 -25.34 -13.05
CA SER A 8 7.92 -24.42 -14.14
C SER A 8 7.05 -25.10 -15.19
N VAL A 9 5.88 -24.53 -15.47
CA VAL A 9 4.91 -25.04 -16.45
C VAL A 9 4.50 -23.93 -17.43
N PRO A 10 4.00 -24.25 -18.64
CA PRO A 10 3.43 -23.26 -19.55
C PRO A 10 2.33 -22.44 -18.87
N TYR A 11 2.08 -21.20 -19.34
CA TYR A 11 1.05 -20.34 -18.74
C TYR A 11 -0.37 -20.89 -18.92
N ASP A 12 -0.60 -21.69 -19.95
CA ASP A 12 -1.85 -22.34 -20.35
C ASP A 12 -1.96 -23.80 -19.86
N GLU A 13 -1.15 -24.19 -18.87
CA GLU A 13 -1.18 -25.50 -18.25
C GLU A 13 -2.53 -25.79 -17.61
N THR A 14 -3.14 -26.93 -17.97
CA THR A 14 -4.48 -27.32 -17.50
C THR A 14 -4.46 -28.42 -16.43
N ARG A 15 -3.31 -29.09 -16.24
CA ARG A 15 -3.18 -30.12 -15.20
C ARG A 15 -3.25 -29.52 -13.79
N THR A 16 -3.83 -30.29 -12.90
CA THR A 16 -3.93 -29.90 -11.49
C THR A 16 -2.57 -29.88 -10.77
N PRO A 17 -2.40 -29.13 -9.69
CA PRO A 17 -1.18 -29.21 -8.87
C PRO A 17 -0.84 -30.62 -8.40
N THR A 18 -1.83 -31.49 -8.19
CA THR A 18 -1.65 -32.91 -7.80
C THR A 18 -1.01 -33.71 -8.93
N GLU A 19 -1.49 -33.56 -10.15
CA GLU A 19 -0.92 -34.26 -11.32
C GLU A 19 0.51 -33.79 -11.60
N LEU A 20 0.75 -32.48 -11.52
CA LEU A 20 2.08 -31.89 -11.69
C LEU A 20 3.07 -32.35 -10.60
N ALA A 21 2.62 -32.46 -9.37
CA ALA A 21 3.42 -32.96 -8.26
C ALA A 21 3.74 -34.44 -8.42
N ALA A 22 2.76 -35.28 -8.81
CA ALA A 22 2.91 -36.69 -9.03
C ALA A 22 3.94 -36.99 -10.13
N GLU A 23 3.82 -36.31 -11.27
CA GLU A 23 4.80 -36.41 -12.37
C GLU A 23 6.21 -36.02 -11.91
N ARG A 24 6.34 -34.87 -11.23
CA ARG A 24 7.63 -34.34 -10.75
C ARG A 24 8.31 -35.27 -9.73
N LEU A 25 7.51 -35.93 -8.90
CA LEU A 25 8.00 -36.91 -7.92
C LEU A 25 8.16 -38.33 -8.51
N GLY A 26 7.68 -38.60 -9.71
CA GLY A 26 7.70 -39.93 -10.34
C GLY A 26 6.88 -40.94 -9.56
N VAL A 27 5.66 -40.57 -9.18
CA VAL A 27 4.69 -41.42 -8.47
C VAL A 27 3.33 -41.38 -9.16
N SER A 28 2.44 -42.32 -8.85
CA SER A 28 1.06 -42.28 -9.33
C SER A 28 0.32 -41.08 -8.68
N PRO A 29 -0.57 -40.37 -9.39
CA PRO A 29 -1.44 -39.35 -8.79
C PRO A 29 -2.22 -39.88 -7.58
N CYS A 30 -2.62 -41.15 -7.57
CA CYS A 30 -3.32 -41.76 -6.43
C CYS A 30 -2.45 -41.90 -5.17
N ALA A 31 -1.12 -41.85 -5.30
CA ALA A 31 -0.20 -41.85 -4.16
C ALA A 31 -0.01 -40.44 -3.54
N VAL A 32 -0.58 -39.41 -4.14
CA VAL A 32 -0.53 -38.03 -3.63
C VAL A 32 -1.83 -37.72 -2.90
N HIS A 33 -1.76 -37.53 -1.58
CA HIS A 33 -2.91 -37.34 -0.70
C HIS A 33 -3.26 -35.86 -0.46
N GLY A 34 -2.31 -34.94 -0.73
CA GLY A 34 -2.54 -33.52 -0.60
C GLY A 34 -1.42 -32.70 -1.18
N VAL A 35 -1.80 -31.57 -1.78
CA VAL A 35 -0.86 -30.56 -2.32
C VAL A 35 -1.26 -29.19 -1.82
N ILE A 36 -0.31 -28.50 -1.22
CA ILE A 36 -0.44 -27.08 -0.82
C ILE A 36 0.41 -26.27 -1.79
N VAL A 37 -0.23 -25.32 -2.47
CA VAL A 37 0.50 -24.31 -3.25
C VAL A 37 1.08 -23.29 -2.29
N VAL A 38 2.41 -23.30 -2.13
CA VAL A 38 3.14 -22.39 -1.23
C VAL A 38 3.47 -21.09 -1.93
N HIS A 39 3.76 -21.15 -3.23
CA HIS A 39 4.08 -19.99 -4.04
C HIS A 39 3.73 -20.24 -5.50
N LYS A 40 3.16 -19.21 -6.15
CA LYS A 40 2.84 -19.23 -7.59
C LYS A 40 3.24 -17.89 -8.19
N ALA A 41 4.18 -17.92 -9.14
CA ALA A 41 4.76 -16.74 -9.77
C ALA A 41 4.65 -16.81 -11.28
N LEU A 42 4.16 -15.75 -11.92
CA LEU A 42 4.17 -15.62 -13.37
C LEU A 42 5.54 -15.09 -13.83
N ASP A 43 6.22 -15.83 -14.68
CA ASP A 43 7.38 -15.33 -15.42
C ASP A 43 6.95 -14.97 -16.85
N ALA A 44 6.71 -13.70 -17.06
CA ALA A 44 6.37 -13.10 -18.34
C ALA A 44 7.53 -12.25 -18.90
N ARG A 45 8.76 -12.46 -18.41
CA ARG A 45 9.95 -11.80 -18.93
C ARG A 45 10.31 -12.36 -20.30
N ARG A 46 10.00 -11.64 -21.35
CA ARG A 46 10.19 -12.07 -22.75
C ARG A 46 11.64 -11.89 -23.24
N ARG A 47 12.62 -12.11 -22.35
CA ARG A 47 14.03 -12.08 -22.76
C ARG A 47 14.32 -13.18 -23.77
N ASN A 48 14.87 -12.83 -24.92
CA ASN A 48 15.24 -13.75 -25.99
C ASN A 48 14.07 -14.65 -26.49
N GLY A 49 12.83 -14.16 -26.47
CA GLY A 49 11.67 -14.94 -26.91
C GLY A 49 11.22 -16.05 -25.95
N ALA A 50 11.67 -16.01 -24.69
CA ALA A 50 11.27 -17.02 -23.70
C ALA A 50 9.74 -17.06 -23.54
N PRO A 51 9.13 -18.27 -23.48
CA PRO A 51 7.70 -18.43 -23.30
C PRO A 51 7.27 -17.98 -21.90
N ILE A 52 6.03 -17.51 -21.79
CA ILE A 52 5.40 -17.18 -20.50
C ILE A 52 5.18 -18.49 -19.72
N ARG A 53 5.52 -18.49 -18.44
CA ARG A 53 5.43 -19.69 -17.59
C ARG A 53 4.96 -19.36 -16.18
N TRP A 54 4.23 -20.29 -15.58
CA TRP A 54 4.01 -20.30 -14.14
C TRP A 54 5.10 -21.09 -13.43
N ASN A 55 5.62 -20.54 -12.35
CA ASN A 55 6.56 -21.19 -11.44
C ASN A 55 5.88 -21.46 -10.11
N TYR A 56 5.81 -22.72 -9.71
CA TYR A 56 5.20 -23.16 -8.46
C TYR A 56 6.24 -23.58 -7.44
N THR A 57 5.93 -23.36 -6.16
CA THR A 57 6.48 -24.12 -5.03
C THR A 57 5.31 -24.87 -4.38
N LEU A 58 5.44 -26.18 -4.27
CA LEU A 58 4.39 -27.06 -3.77
C LEU A 58 4.89 -27.83 -2.56
N ASP A 59 4.05 -27.96 -1.51
CA ASP A 59 4.23 -28.90 -0.42
C ASP A 59 3.29 -30.07 -0.62
N VAL A 60 3.87 -31.28 -0.67
CA VAL A 60 3.18 -32.50 -1.10
C VAL A 60 3.20 -33.55 0.01
N THR A 61 2.03 -34.09 0.32
CA THR A 61 1.86 -35.30 1.14
C THR A 61 1.65 -36.50 0.21
N ALA A 62 2.55 -37.46 0.25
CA ALA A 62 2.50 -38.64 -0.62
C ALA A 62 2.96 -39.90 0.12
N ASP A 63 2.52 -41.05 -0.39
CA ASP A 63 3.00 -42.35 0.06
C ASP A 63 4.50 -42.50 -0.19
N GLY A 64 5.18 -43.19 0.70
CA GLY A 64 6.61 -43.46 0.53
C GLY A 64 7.50 -42.23 0.57
N THR A 65 7.08 -41.11 1.23
CA THR A 65 7.79 -39.82 1.35
C THR A 65 9.30 -40.02 1.61
N ARG A 66 9.69 -40.94 2.53
CA ARG A 66 11.10 -41.19 2.85
C ARG A 66 11.88 -41.77 1.66
N GLY A 67 11.27 -42.69 0.93
CA GLY A 67 11.87 -43.29 -0.27
C GLY A 67 12.03 -42.28 -1.40
N ILE A 68 11.02 -41.44 -1.62
CA ILE A 68 11.04 -40.33 -2.61
C ILE A 68 12.19 -39.38 -2.29
N LEU A 69 12.30 -38.90 -1.06
CA LEU A 69 13.37 -37.95 -0.64
C LEU A 69 14.76 -38.62 -0.77
N THR A 70 14.89 -39.90 -0.49
CA THR A 70 16.15 -40.64 -0.67
C THR A 70 16.53 -40.74 -2.15
N ARG A 71 15.57 -41.08 -3.03
CA ARG A 71 15.75 -41.16 -4.47
C ARG A 71 16.14 -39.83 -5.08
N LEU A 72 15.48 -38.74 -4.67
CA LEU A 72 15.65 -37.38 -5.19
C LEU A 72 16.65 -36.53 -4.38
N ARG A 73 17.49 -37.15 -3.53
CA ARG A 73 18.41 -36.42 -2.63
C ARG A 73 19.42 -35.50 -3.31
N ARG A 74 19.71 -35.74 -4.61
CA ARG A 74 20.61 -34.90 -5.43
C ARG A 74 19.88 -33.80 -6.19
N ASP A 75 18.55 -33.79 -6.15
CA ASP A 75 17.73 -32.80 -6.81
C ASP A 75 17.57 -31.57 -5.88
N ALA A 76 18.20 -30.46 -6.21
CA ALA A 76 18.17 -29.25 -5.43
C ALA A 76 16.76 -28.61 -5.33
N GLN A 77 15.83 -29.02 -6.20
CA GLN A 77 14.46 -28.53 -6.21
C GLN A 77 13.50 -29.36 -5.35
N VAL A 78 13.92 -30.52 -4.86
CA VAL A 78 13.08 -31.41 -4.05
C VAL A 78 13.73 -31.62 -2.68
N GLY A 79 12.98 -31.33 -1.64
CA GLY A 79 13.47 -31.43 -0.27
C GLY A 79 12.36 -31.67 0.75
N ARG A 80 12.70 -31.63 2.01
CA ARG A 80 11.71 -31.66 3.10
C ARG A 80 11.04 -30.27 3.21
N ALA A 81 9.72 -30.23 3.36
CA ALA A 81 9.02 -29.01 3.68
C ALA A 81 9.38 -28.54 5.10
N GLU A 82 9.66 -27.26 5.25
CA GLU A 82 9.84 -26.63 6.56
C GLU A 82 8.46 -26.23 7.11
N GLU A 83 8.18 -26.65 8.31
CA GLU A 83 6.97 -26.26 9.02
C GLU A 83 7.31 -25.06 9.92
N HIS A 84 6.62 -23.95 9.70
CA HIS A 84 6.69 -22.79 10.59
C HIS A 84 5.55 -22.89 11.59
N GLY A 85 5.88 -22.94 12.87
CA GLY A 85 4.87 -22.88 13.93
C GLY A 85 4.16 -21.52 13.97
N PRO A 86 2.98 -21.45 14.62
CA PRO A 86 2.24 -20.20 14.77
C PRO A 86 3.05 -19.17 15.56
N LEU A 87 2.79 -17.89 15.30
CA LEU A 87 3.40 -16.79 16.03
C LEU A 87 3.08 -16.91 17.53
N ARG A 88 4.10 -16.97 18.36
CA ARG A 88 3.95 -16.87 19.82
C ARG A 88 3.70 -15.40 20.20
N VAL A 89 2.54 -15.15 20.78
CA VAL A 89 2.16 -13.85 21.31
C VAL A 89 2.29 -13.90 22.83
N PRO A 90 3.17 -13.08 23.44
CA PRO A 90 3.26 -13.00 24.89
C PRO A 90 1.93 -12.55 25.48
N PRO A 91 1.39 -13.20 26.54
CA PRO A 91 0.16 -12.76 27.17
C PRO A 91 0.37 -11.41 27.87
N TYR A 92 -0.65 -10.56 27.80
CA TYR A 92 -0.66 -9.32 28.57
C TYR A 92 -1.28 -9.58 29.95
N THR A 93 -0.52 -9.29 31.00
CA THR A 93 -1.04 -9.33 32.37
C THR A 93 -1.46 -7.92 32.79
N PRO A 94 -2.75 -7.62 32.95
CA PRO A 94 -3.20 -6.34 33.47
C PRO A 94 -2.60 -6.11 34.87
N GLN A 95 -2.00 -4.95 35.06
CA GLN A 95 -1.55 -4.50 36.37
C GLN A 95 -2.52 -3.46 36.91
N GLU A 96 -2.85 -3.53 38.18
CA GLU A 96 -3.72 -2.56 38.83
C GLU A 96 -3.18 -1.13 38.66
N GLY A 97 -4.04 -0.18 38.25
CA GLY A 97 -3.68 1.20 37.96
C GLY A 97 -2.90 1.42 36.64
N ARG A 98 -2.77 0.41 35.79
CA ARG A 98 -2.15 0.56 34.47
C ARG A 98 -3.22 0.77 33.42
N GLU A 99 -3.11 1.88 32.68
CA GLU A 99 -3.99 2.20 31.56
C GLU A 99 -3.79 1.19 30.43
N ARG A 100 -4.89 0.84 29.73
CA ARG A 100 -4.84 0.00 28.53
C ARG A 100 -4.06 0.68 27.41
N PRO A 101 -3.41 -0.07 26.49
CA PRO A 101 -2.73 0.50 25.33
C PRO A 101 -3.70 1.27 24.44
N VAL A 102 -3.26 2.41 23.92
CA VAL A 102 -4.03 3.22 22.96
C VAL A 102 -3.39 3.12 21.59
N VAL A 103 -4.21 2.89 20.56
CA VAL A 103 -3.80 2.88 19.16
C VAL A 103 -4.44 4.07 18.46
N VAL A 104 -3.63 4.96 17.88
CA VAL A 104 -4.08 6.16 17.17
C VAL A 104 -3.99 5.92 15.68
N GLY A 105 -5.12 5.96 15.00
CA GLY A 105 -5.29 5.62 13.59
C GLY A 105 -5.62 4.14 13.37
N PHE A 106 -6.56 3.88 12.46
CA PHE A 106 -7.07 2.54 12.15
C PHE A 106 -6.80 2.14 10.69
N GLY A 107 -5.62 2.53 10.18
CA GLY A 107 -5.01 1.99 8.97
C GLY A 107 -4.30 0.65 9.24
N PRO A 108 -3.62 0.04 8.24
CA PRO A 108 -3.02 -1.30 8.39
C PRO A 108 -2.09 -1.43 9.60
N ALA A 109 -1.28 -0.42 9.93
CA ALA A 109 -0.41 -0.44 11.10
C ALA A 109 -1.21 -0.48 12.41
N GLY A 110 -2.22 0.38 12.55
CA GLY A 110 -3.07 0.43 13.74
C GLY A 110 -3.94 -0.82 13.88
N ILE A 111 -4.52 -1.33 12.79
CA ILE A 111 -5.31 -2.58 12.79
C ILE A 111 -4.48 -3.73 13.34
N PHE A 112 -3.26 -3.96 12.81
CA PHE A 112 -2.46 -5.11 13.22
C PHE A 112 -1.75 -4.91 14.56
N ALA A 113 -1.49 -3.67 14.99
CA ALA A 113 -1.09 -3.40 16.37
C ALA A 113 -2.24 -3.74 17.35
N ALA A 114 -3.45 -3.23 17.08
CA ALA A 114 -4.63 -3.49 17.90
C ALA A 114 -5.02 -4.98 17.90
N TRP A 115 -4.98 -5.64 16.73
CA TRP A 115 -5.27 -7.07 16.60
C TRP A 115 -4.34 -7.93 17.46
N LEU A 116 -3.04 -7.64 17.46
CA LEU A 116 -2.06 -8.39 18.25
C LEU A 116 -2.20 -8.11 19.75
N LEU A 117 -2.43 -6.84 20.14
CA LEU A 117 -2.67 -6.44 21.52
C LEU A 117 -3.96 -7.09 22.06
N ALA A 118 -5.03 -7.11 21.28
CA ALA A 118 -6.29 -7.78 21.65
C ALA A 118 -6.09 -9.29 21.81
N ARG A 119 -5.36 -9.93 20.88
CA ARG A 119 -5.01 -11.37 20.96
C ARG A 119 -4.16 -11.69 22.20
N ALA A 120 -3.37 -10.74 22.68
CA ALA A 120 -2.61 -10.87 23.94
C ALA A 120 -3.46 -10.65 25.22
N GLY A 121 -4.71 -10.18 25.09
CA GLY A 121 -5.59 -9.84 26.22
C GLY A 121 -5.42 -8.42 26.74
N ALA A 122 -4.76 -7.51 25.98
CA ALA A 122 -4.48 -6.14 26.44
C ALA A 122 -5.66 -5.16 26.28
N ALA A 123 -6.78 -5.59 25.68
CA ALA A 123 -7.98 -4.79 25.47
C ALA A 123 -7.71 -3.36 24.95
N PRO A 124 -7.05 -3.18 23.77
CA PRO A 124 -6.61 -1.88 23.29
C PRO A 124 -7.80 -0.94 23.02
N LEU A 125 -7.57 0.37 23.25
CA LEU A 125 -8.44 1.43 22.78
C LEU A 125 -7.92 1.98 21.45
N VAL A 126 -8.71 1.89 20.39
CA VAL A 126 -8.39 2.44 19.07
C VAL A 126 -9.14 3.76 18.87
N LEU A 127 -8.42 4.79 18.44
CA LEU A 127 -8.94 6.13 18.15
C LEU A 127 -8.72 6.42 16.66
N GLU A 128 -9.79 6.48 15.88
CA GLU A 128 -9.74 6.82 14.44
C GLU A 128 -10.47 8.15 14.20
N ARG A 129 -9.80 9.09 13.52
CA ARG A 129 -10.38 10.41 13.24
C ARG A 129 -11.55 10.35 12.27
N GLY A 130 -11.47 9.46 11.28
CA GLY A 130 -12.53 9.29 10.28
C GLY A 130 -13.63 8.36 10.73
N GLN A 131 -14.45 7.98 9.76
CA GLN A 131 -15.63 7.16 10.00
C GLN A 131 -15.35 5.67 9.75
N ASP A 132 -16.28 4.81 10.20
CA ASP A 132 -16.31 3.39 9.80
C ASP A 132 -16.41 3.25 8.29
N VAL A 133 -16.02 2.08 7.76
CA VAL A 133 -15.88 1.88 6.32
C VAL A 133 -17.20 2.04 5.54
N ASP A 134 -18.34 1.75 6.16
CA ASP A 134 -19.65 1.87 5.51
C ASP A 134 -20.02 3.36 5.34
N ARG A 135 -19.87 4.17 6.39
CA ARG A 135 -20.09 5.62 6.34
C ARG A 135 -19.04 6.31 5.47
N ARG A 136 -17.77 5.98 5.65
CA ARG A 136 -16.66 6.50 4.87
C ARG A 136 -16.84 6.27 3.37
N THR A 137 -17.36 5.10 2.97
CA THR A 137 -17.64 4.81 1.56
C THR A 137 -18.68 5.78 0.98
N ARG A 138 -19.70 6.15 1.76
CA ARG A 138 -20.69 7.15 1.36
C ARG A 138 -20.08 8.56 1.27
N ASP A 139 -19.26 8.93 2.23
CA ASP A 139 -18.58 10.25 2.27
C ASP A 139 -17.66 10.41 1.05
N VAL A 140 -16.87 9.39 0.72
CA VAL A 140 -16.00 9.36 -0.46
C VAL A 140 -16.80 9.42 -1.76
N ALA A 141 -17.88 8.64 -1.89
CA ALA A 141 -18.73 8.66 -3.07
C ALA A 141 -19.44 10.02 -3.25
N GLN A 142 -19.83 10.66 -2.16
CA GLN A 142 -20.37 12.03 -2.18
C GLN A 142 -19.33 13.02 -2.68
N PHE A 143 -18.10 12.97 -2.14
CA PHE A 143 -17.00 13.83 -2.58
C PHE A 143 -16.73 13.67 -4.08
N TRP A 144 -16.59 12.45 -4.56
CA TRP A 144 -16.33 12.19 -5.98
C TRP A 144 -17.45 12.68 -6.92
N ARG A 145 -18.70 12.64 -6.46
CA ARG A 145 -19.84 13.09 -7.24
C ARG A 145 -20.04 14.61 -7.22
N THR A 146 -19.77 15.25 -6.09
CA THR A 146 -20.21 16.64 -5.85
C THR A 146 -19.06 17.62 -5.60
N GLY A 147 -17.82 17.18 -5.43
CA GLY A 147 -16.68 17.98 -5.00
C GLY A 147 -16.75 18.44 -3.53
N ARG A 148 -17.70 17.97 -2.72
CA ARG A 148 -17.83 18.34 -1.29
C ARG A 148 -16.97 17.40 -0.45
N LEU A 149 -15.79 17.89 -0.05
CA LEU A 149 -14.85 17.17 0.79
C LEU A 149 -15.28 17.17 2.26
N ASP A 150 -15.19 16.02 2.92
CA ASP A 150 -15.13 15.93 4.38
C ASP A 150 -13.65 15.76 4.81
N PRO A 151 -13.01 16.77 5.45
CA PRO A 151 -11.62 16.67 5.87
C PRO A 151 -11.34 15.57 6.90
N ALA A 152 -12.35 15.12 7.63
CA ALA A 152 -12.21 14.06 8.63
C ALA A 152 -12.47 12.66 8.07
N SER A 153 -13.31 12.51 7.01
CA SER A 153 -13.71 11.22 6.45
C SER A 153 -13.57 11.22 4.93
N ASN A 154 -12.49 10.65 4.39
CA ASN A 154 -12.15 10.72 2.97
C ASN A 154 -11.25 9.54 2.55
N VAL A 155 -10.60 9.60 1.38
CA VAL A 155 -9.70 8.54 0.89
C VAL A 155 -8.47 8.33 1.79
N GLN A 156 -8.06 9.31 2.60
CA GLN A 156 -6.90 9.23 3.47
C GLN A 156 -7.26 8.79 4.90
N PHE A 157 -8.40 9.24 5.43
CA PHE A 157 -8.81 9.06 6.82
C PHE A 157 -10.07 8.22 6.93
N GLY A 158 -10.12 7.41 7.98
CA GLY A 158 -11.18 6.47 8.30
C GLY A 158 -10.71 5.02 8.33
N GLU A 159 -11.60 4.11 8.66
CA GLU A 159 -11.33 2.69 8.83
C GLU A 159 -10.58 2.08 7.65
N GLY A 160 -9.48 1.38 7.94
CA GLY A 160 -8.59 0.78 6.96
C GLY A 160 -7.55 1.73 6.35
N GLY A 161 -7.59 3.05 6.69
CA GLY A 161 -6.66 4.06 6.19
C GLY A 161 -6.72 4.24 4.67
N ALA A 162 -5.70 4.86 4.07
CA ALA A 162 -5.63 5.10 2.62
C ALA A 162 -5.65 3.80 1.78
N GLY A 163 -5.21 2.68 2.35
CA GLY A 163 -5.19 1.37 1.70
C GLY A 163 -6.56 0.86 1.27
N THR A 164 -7.65 1.23 1.95
CA THR A 164 -9.02 0.81 1.63
C THR A 164 -9.48 1.26 0.24
N PHE A 165 -9.01 2.43 -0.23
CA PHE A 165 -9.32 2.98 -1.56
C PHE A 165 -8.10 2.90 -2.47
N SER A 166 -7.53 1.70 -2.62
CA SER A 166 -6.37 1.40 -3.45
C SER A 166 -6.58 0.07 -4.21
N ASP A 167 -5.60 -0.37 -4.98
CA ASP A 167 -5.61 -1.72 -5.58
C ASP A 167 -5.46 -2.84 -4.52
N GLY A 168 -5.09 -2.49 -3.29
CA GLY A 168 -4.93 -3.48 -2.23
C GLY A 168 -3.75 -4.42 -2.41
N LYS A 169 -2.66 -3.96 -3.03
CA LYS A 169 -1.43 -4.75 -3.18
C LYS A 169 -0.84 -5.15 -1.84
N LEU A 170 -0.50 -6.42 -1.72
CA LEU A 170 0.10 -7.01 -0.52
C LEU A 170 1.59 -7.35 -0.69
N THR A 171 2.21 -6.85 -1.75
CA THR A 171 3.65 -7.07 -1.96
C THR A 171 4.47 -6.23 -0.99
N ALA A 172 5.44 -6.86 -0.32
CA ALA A 172 6.45 -6.19 0.49
C ALA A 172 7.83 -6.77 0.20
N ARG A 173 8.88 -5.95 0.30
CA ARG A 173 10.27 -6.38 0.12
C ARG A 173 10.84 -7.05 1.40
N SER A 174 10.00 -7.62 2.23
CA SER A 174 10.38 -8.30 3.47
C SER A 174 10.17 -9.81 3.32
N ARG A 175 10.99 -10.59 4.05
CA ARG A 175 10.84 -12.04 4.21
C ARG A 175 10.50 -12.40 5.66
N ASP A 176 9.99 -11.47 6.41
CA ASP A 176 9.64 -11.67 7.82
C ASP A 176 8.50 -12.70 7.92
N PRO A 177 8.66 -13.79 8.67
CA PRO A 177 7.66 -14.86 8.76
C PRO A 177 6.33 -14.40 9.36
N ARG A 178 6.32 -13.29 10.12
CA ARG A 178 5.10 -12.69 10.67
C ARG A 178 4.14 -12.19 9.58
N MET A 179 4.61 -12.00 8.35
CA MET A 179 3.75 -11.68 7.22
C MET A 179 2.71 -12.76 6.94
N ASN A 180 3.01 -14.03 7.24
CA ASN A 180 2.05 -15.11 7.09
C ASN A 180 0.84 -14.94 8.03
N GLU A 181 1.07 -14.49 9.27
CA GLU A 181 -0.03 -14.19 10.21
C GLU A 181 -0.94 -13.07 9.70
N ILE A 182 -0.36 -12.05 9.03
CA ILE A 182 -1.14 -10.96 8.42
C ILE A 182 -1.99 -11.50 7.27
N ILE A 183 -1.42 -12.32 6.39
CA ILE A 183 -2.13 -12.96 5.29
C ILE A 183 -3.26 -13.85 5.81
N GLU A 184 -3.00 -14.70 6.82
CA GLU A 184 -4.02 -15.55 7.42
C GLU A 184 -5.16 -14.72 8.06
N ALA A 185 -4.83 -13.61 8.74
CA ALA A 185 -5.84 -12.71 9.29
C ALA A 185 -6.70 -12.07 8.18
N PHE A 186 -6.10 -11.68 7.05
CA PHE A 186 -6.86 -11.17 5.90
C PHE A 186 -7.77 -12.23 5.30
N VAL A 187 -7.28 -13.45 5.09
CA VAL A 187 -8.10 -14.55 4.54
C VAL A 187 -9.23 -14.92 5.51
N ALA A 188 -8.95 -15.03 6.80
CA ALA A 188 -9.98 -15.28 7.81
C ALA A 188 -11.04 -14.15 7.85
N ALA A 189 -10.65 -12.92 7.49
CA ALA A 189 -11.57 -11.79 7.34
C ALA A 189 -12.28 -11.73 5.96
N GLY A 190 -12.03 -12.69 5.07
CA GLY A 190 -12.71 -12.85 3.78
C GLY A 190 -11.95 -12.32 2.56
N ALA A 191 -10.64 -12.11 2.68
CA ALA A 191 -9.80 -11.88 1.52
C ALA A 191 -9.70 -13.16 0.67
N PRO A 192 -9.40 -13.04 -0.63
CA PRO A 192 -9.24 -14.19 -1.52
C PRO A 192 -8.15 -15.15 -1.04
N GLU A 193 -8.40 -16.45 -1.14
CA GLU A 193 -7.49 -17.51 -0.70
C GLU A 193 -6.13 -17.47 -1.40
N GLU A 194 -6.10 -17.06 -2.66
CA GLU A 194 -4.88 -17.01 -3.46
C GLU A 194 -3.85 -15.99 -3.00
N ILE A 195 -4.19 -15.05 -2.11
CA ILE A 195 -3.21 -14.13 -1.53
C ILE A 195 -2.14 -14.85 -0.69
N ARG A 196 -2.42 -16.09 -0.26
CA ARG A 196 -1.46 -16.94 0.46
C ARG A 196 -0.26 -17.32 -0.39
N TYR A 197 -0.44 -17.48 -1.70
CA TYR A 197 0.58 -18.09 -2.54
C TYR A 197 0.96 -17.28 -3.78
N LEU A 198 0.17 -16.32 -4.21
CA LEU A 198 0.53 -15.49 -5.36
C LEU A 198 1.73 -14.59 -5.06
N GLN A 199 2.67 -14.49 -5.99
CA GLN A 199 3.83 -13.59 -5.87
C GLN A 199 3.45 -12.11 -5.82
N LYS A 200 2.37 -11.73 -6.53
CA LYS A 200 1.83 -10.37 -6.56
C LYS A 200 0.38 -10.38 -6.06
N PRO A 201 0.15 -10.68 -4.76
CA PRO A 201 -1.18 -10.74 -4.22
C PRO A 201 -1.81 -9.35 -4.10
N HIS A 202 -3.12 -9.26 -4.32
CA HIS A 202 -3.91 -8.06 -4.10
C HIS A 202 -5.32 -8.45 -3.62
N ILE A 203 -6.01 -7.52 -3.01
CA ILE A 203 -7.37 -7.75 -2.48
C ILE A 203 -8.43 -6.97 -3.25
N GLY A 204 -8.10 -5.79 -3.77
CA GLY A 204 -9.05 -4.88 -4.41
C GLY A 204 -9.85 -4.03 -3.41
N THR A 205 -10.21 -2.82 -3.82
CA THR A 205 -10.91 -1.86 -2.94
C THR A 205 -12.30 -2.34 -2.50
N ASP A 206 -13.01 -3.07 -3.33
CA ASP A 206 -14.33 -3.65 -3.08
C ASP A 206 -14.30 -4.71 -1.97
N VAL A 207 -13.35 -5.63 -2.01
CA VAL A 207 -13.18 -6.69 -1.01
C VAL A 207 -12.56 -6.16 0.28
N LEU A 208 -11.60 -5.22 0.19
CA LEU A 208 -10.93 -4.62 1.36
C LEU A 208 -11.92 -4.01 2.36
N ARG A 209 -13.01 -3.40 1.88
CA ARG A 209 -14.06 -2.83 2.75
C ARG A 209 -14.65 -3.87 3.70
N THR A 210 -14.93 -5.07 3.20
CA THR A 210 -15.43 -6.19 4.02
C THR A 210 -14.35 -6.71 4.96
N VAL A 211 -13.12 -6.83 4.46
CA VAL A 211 -11.98 -7.36 5.23
C VAL A 211 -11.67 -6.47 6.44
N VAL A 212 -11.55 -5.15 6.25
CA VAL A 212 -11.23 -4.23 7.36
C VAL A 212 -12.33 -4.21 8.40
N LYS A 213 -13.63 -4.25 7.98
CA LYS A 213 -14.77 -4.34 8.88
C LYS A 213 -14.72 -5.59 9.76
N ARG A 214 -14.46 -6.76 9.17
CA ARG A 214 -14.37 -8.03 9.92
C ARG A 214 -13.15 -8.07 10.84
N LEU A 215 -12.03 -7.47 10.46
CA LEU A 215 -10.88 -7.32 11.36
C LEU A 215 -11.23 -6.45 12.58
N ARG A 216 -11.96 -5.35 12.40
CA ARG A 216 -12.48 -4.55 13.51
C ARG A 216 -13.39 -5.37 14.43
N GLU A 217 -14.36 -6.06 13.85
CA GLU A 217 -15.29 -6.91 14.60
C GLU A 217 -14.52 -7.95 15.43
N LYS A 218 -13.49 -8.56 14.84
CA LYS A 218 -12.62 -9.51 15.55
C LYS A 218 -11.81 -8.88 16.69
N ILE A 219 -11.31 -7.65 16.52
CA ILE A 219 -10.61 -6.90 17.57
C ILE A 219 -11.56 -6.62 18.74
N ILE A 220 -12.82 -6.23 18.44
CA ILE A 220 -13.85 -5.96 19.46
C ILE A 220 -14.24 -7.26 20.18
N GLU A 221 -14.43 -8.36 19.46
CA GLU A 221 -14.70 -9.68 20.05
C GLU A 221 -13.62 -10.12 21.04
N MET A 222 -12.34 -9.77 20.77
CA MET A 222 -11.22 -10.03 21.66
C MET A 222 -11.05 -8.99 22.79
N GLY A 223 -12.04 -8.11 23.02
CA GLY A 223 -12.06 -7.13 24.11
C GLY A 223 -11.47 -5.76 23.76
N GLY A 224 -11.10 -5.49 22.52
CA GLY A 224 -10.70 -4.16 22.06
C GLY A 224 -11.91 -3.22 21.93
N GLU A 225 -11.64 -1.91 21.92
CA GLU A 225 -12.64 -0.86 21.67
C GLU A 225 -12.17 0.01 20.51
N VAL A 226 -13.07 0.35 19.57
CA VAL A 226 -12.78 1.21 18.43
C VAL A 226 -13.72 2.40 18.44
N ARG A 227 -13.17 3.62 18.47
CA ARG A 227 -13.90 4.90 18.43
C ARG A 227 -13.61 5.62 17.12
N PHE A 228 -14.63 5.83 16.32
CA PHE A 228 -14.59 6.64 15.11
C PHE A 228 -14.97 8.10 15.40
N GLY A 229 -14.64 9.02 14.47
CA GLY A 229 -14.84 10.45 14.69
C GLY A 229 -14.03 11.00 15.86
N THR A 230 -12.89 10.35 16.15
CA THR A 230 -12.11 10.57 17.37
C THR A 230 -10.68 10.94 17.00
N GLN A 231 -10.45 12.23 16.84
CA GLN A 231 -9.15 12.80 16.45
C GLN A 231 -8.29 13.11 17.68
N VAL A 232 -7.07 12.59 17.74
CA VAL A 232 -6.08 13.04 18.73
C VAL A 232 -5.57 14.41 18.31
N THR A 233 -5.81 15.42 19.13
CA THR A 233 -5.48 16.82 18.88
C THR A 233 -4.31 17.33 19.69
N ASP A 234 -3.95 16.65 20.78
CA ASP A 234 -2.79 16.99 21.59
C ASP A 234 -2.27 15.78 22.37
N ILE A 235 -0.99 15.86 22.80
CA ILE A 235 -0.34 14.87 23.69
C ILE A 235 0.19 15.58 24.93
N THR A 236 -0.05 15.01 26.10
CA THR A 236 0.54 15.48 27.36
C THR A 236 1.73 14.59 27.70
N MET A 237 2.91 15.20 27.85
CA MET A 237 4.11 14.52 28.34
C MET A 237 4.46 14.97 29.76
N ARG A 238 4.96 14.06 30.59
CA ARG A 238 5.52 14.34 31.91
C ARG A 238 6.86 13.63 32.05
N ALA A 239 7.91 14.36 32.36
CA ALA A 239 9.28 13.85 32.47
C ALA A 239 9.69 12.97 31.26
N GLY A 240 9.43 13.44 30.02
CA GLY A 240 9.79 12.74 28.78
C GLY A 240 8.94 11.49 28.47
N ARG A 241 7.82 11.28 29.15
CA ARG A 241 6.91 10.16 28.94
C ARG A 241 5.50 10.62 28.59
N ILE A 242 4.81 9.84 27.75
CA ILE A 242 3.39 10.08 27.49
C ILE A 242 2.60 9.85 28.79
N ALA A 243 1.68 10.78 29.09
CA ALA A 243 0.81 10.72 30.26
C ALA A 243 -0.69 10.78 29.89
N ALA A 244 -1.04 11.45 28.80
CA ALA A 244 -2.42 11.51 28.30
C ALA A 244 -2.46 11.97 26.85
N LEU A 245 -3.58 11.70 26.19
CA LEU A 245 -3.98 12.24 24.89
C LEU A 245 -5.17 13.19 25.09
N THR A 246 -5.22 14.26 24.31
CA THR A 246 -6.43 15.08 24.16
C THR A 246 -7.11 14.71 22.86
N VAL A 247 -8.42 14.49 22.91
CA VAL A 247 -9.23 14.05 21.79
C VAL A 247 -10.28 15.11 21.47
N ASN A 248 -10.43 15.41 20.19
CA ASN A 248 -11.39 16.41 19.68
C ASN A 248 -11.31 17.76 20.40
N GLY A 249 -10.13 18.13 20.88
CA GLY A 249 -9.89 19.38 21.59
C GLY A 249 -10.44 19.46 23.02
N ALA A 250 -11.10 18.42 23.55
CA ALA A 250 -11.82 18.48 24.81
C ALA A 250 -11.60 17.26 25.73
N GLU A 251 -11.80 16.04 25.25
CA GLU A 251 -11.71 14.84 26.07
C GLU A 251 -10.25 14.48 26.34
N ARG A 252 -9.94 14.22 27.61
CA ARG A 252 -8.61 13.77 28.03
C ARG A 252 -8.61 12.29 28.36
N ILE A 253 -7.78 11.52 27.67
CA ILE A 253 -7.62 10.07 27.85
C ILE A 253 -6.25 9.81 28.48
N PRO A 254 -6.15 9.29 29.72
CA PRO A 254 -4.89 8.83 30.29
C PRO A 254 -4.28 7.72 29.43
N ALA A 255 -3.01 7.82 29.11
CA ALA A 255 -2.33 6.83 28.25
C ALA A 255 -0.83 6.80 28.56
N ARG A 256 -0.26 5.62 28.69
CA ARG A 256 1.18 5.38 28.91
C ARG A 256 1.83 4.58 27.80
N ALA A 257 1.04 3.93 26.97
CA ALA A 257 1.48 3.22 25.77
C ALA A 257 0.59 3.63 24.61
N VAL A 258 1.15 4.37 23.64
CA VAL A 258 0.43 4.93 22.49
C VAL A 258 1.10 4.46 21.20
N PHE A 259 0.39 3.67 20.42
CA PHE A 259 0.79 3.21 19.09
C PHE A 259 0.28 4.20 18.05
N LEU A 260 1.19 4.98 17.47
CA LEU A 260 0.85 6.13 16.63
C LEU A 260 0.92 5.76 15.14
N GLY A 261 -0.21 5.30 14.58
CA GLY A 261 -0.36 4.86 13.19
C GLY A 261 -1.14 5.84 12.30
N ILE A 262 -0.76 7.11 12.30
CA ILE A 262 -1.52 8.25 11.73
C ILE A 262 -1.58 8.33 10.19
N GLY A 263 -0.80 7.51 9.47
CA GLY A 263 -0.65 7.63 8.02
C GLY A 263 0.11 8.89 7.57
N HIS A 264 0.41 8.99 6.27
CA HIS A 264 1.24 10.08 5.73
C HIS A 264 0.51 11.42 5.58
N SER A 265 -0.81 11.47 5.72
CA SER A 265 -1.63 12.66 5.45
C SER A 265 -2.07 13.45 6.69
N ALA A 266 -1.79 12.97 7.91
CA ALA A 266 -2.17 13.63 9.16
C ALA A 266 -1.23 14.81 9.51
N ARG A 267 -1.25 15.86 8.67
CA ARG A 267 -0.31 17.00 8.71
C ARG A 267 -0.45 17.82 9.96
N ASP A 268 -1.66 17.98 10.46
CA ASP A 268 -1.99 18.58 11.75
C ASP A 268 -1.35 17.83 12.93
N THR A 269 -1.41 16.50 12.90
CA THR A 269 -0.79 15.65 13.92
C THR A 269 0.74 15.74 13.88
N TYR A 270 1.37 15.81 12.69
CA TYR A 270 2.81 16.07 12.60
C TYR A 270 3.20 17.41 13.21
N ALA A 271 2.44 18.48 12.94
CA ALA A 271 2.68 19.80 13.51
C ALA A 271 2.53 19.77 15.04
N MET A 272 1.50 19.12 15.56
CA MET A 272 1.26 18.94 16.99
C MET A 272 2.43 18.18 17.65
N LEU A 273 2.85 17.06 17.08
CA LEU A 273 3.97 16.25 17.61
C LEU A 273 5.29 17.04 17.63
N HIS A 274 5.58 17.76 16.54
CA HIS A 274 6.77 18.61 16.43
C HIS A 274 6.73 19.72 17.49
N GLY A 275 5.58 20.38 17.65
CA GLY A 275 5.37 21.42 18.69
C GLY A 275 5.50 20.88 20.12
N ALA A 276 5.13 19.63 20.34
CA ALA A 276 5.30 18.94 21.63
C ALA A 276 6.74 18.42 21.88
N GLY A 277 7.70 18.67 20.96
CA GLY A 277 9.09 18.29 21.11
C GLY A 277 9.38 16.82 20.77
N VAL A 278 8.49 16.13 20.05
CA VAL A 278 8.77 14.79 19.51
C VAL A 278 9.81 14.90 18.39
N HIS A 279 10.89 14.16 18.50
CA HIS A 279 11.99 14.23 17.54
C HIS A 279 11.58 13.64 16.19
N MET A 280 11.77 14.43 15.15
CA MET A 280 11.43 14.12 13.77
C MET A 280 12.52 14.60 12.82
N GLU A 281 12.61 14.01 11.64
CA GLU A 281 13.51 14.43 10.57
C GLU A 281 12.79 14.58 9.24
N ALA A 282 13.27 15.48 8.37
CA ALA A 282 12.80 15.60 7.00
C ALA A 282 13.15 14.33 6.22
N LYS A 283 12.24 13.85 5.38
CA LYS A 283 12.41 12.60 4.63
C LYS A 283 12.20 12.85 3.14
N PRO A 284 13.04 12.26 2.24
CA PRO A 284 12.78 12.29 0.82
C PRO A 284 11.48 11.55 0.48
N PHE A 285 10.79 12.02 -0.56
CA PHE A 285 9.59 11.42 -1.13
C PHE A 285 9.59 11.62 -2.65
N ALA A 286 8.47 11.43 -3.32
CA ALA A 286 8.38 11.67 -4.76
C ALA A 286 7.05 12.31 -5.11
N VAL A 287 7.04 13.11 -6.20
CA VAL A 287 5.86 13.82 -6.69
C VAL A 287 5.76 13.67 -8.21
N GLY A 288 4.56 13.79 -8.75
CA GLY A 288 4.35 13.68 -10.18
C GLY A 288 2.89 13.70 -10.59
N VAL A 289 2.54 12.88 -11.55
CA VAL A 289 1.21 12.81 -12.16
C VAL A 289 0.76 11.36 -12.35
N ARG A 290 -0.51 11.14 -12.60
CA ARG A 290 -1.06 9.85 -13.04
C ARG A 290 -1.16 9.80 -14.55
N ILE A 291 -0.68 8.70 -15.15
CA ILE A 291 -0.84 8.35 -16.56
C ILE A 291 -1.91 7.26 -16.68
N GLU A 292 -2.75 7.32 -17.72
CA GLU A 292 -3.79 6.33 -17.98
C GLU A 292 -3.67 5.74 -19.38
N HIS A 293 -3.88 4.43 -19.49
CA HIS A 293 -3.84 3.68 -20.75
C HIS A 293 -5.04 2.73 -20.86
N PRO A 294 -5.46 2.30 -22.07
CA PRO A 294 -6.29 1.13 -22.21
C PRO A 294 -5.62 -0.09 -21.53
N GLN A 295 -6.36 -0.90 -20.78
CA GLN A 295 -5.78 -2.08 -20.14
C GLN A 295 -5.24 -3.07 -21.16
N ASP A 296 -5.88 -3.22 -22.31
CA ASP A 296 -5.43 -4.12 -23.37
C ASP A 296 -4.09 -3.69 -24.00
N PHE A 297 -3.76 -2.39 -23.99
CA PHE A 297 -2.41 -1.92 -24.32
C PHE A 297 -1.36 -2.49 -23.34
N VAL A 298 -1.65 -2.44 -22.03
CA VAL A 298 -0.75 -2.97 -21.00
C VAL A 298 -0.64 -4.49 -21.11
N ASP A 299 -1.74 -5.18 -21.39
CA ASP A 299 -1.74 -6.64 -21.59
C ASP A 299 -0.88 -7.03 -22.80
N ARG A 300 -1.01 -6.32 -23.94
CA ARG A 300 -0.15 -6.53 -25.11
C ARG A 300 1.32 -6.20 -24.84
N MET A 301 1.58 -5.13 -24.13
CA MET A 301 2.92 -4.74 -23.72
C MET A 301 3.61 -5.87 -22.93
N GLN A 302 2.91 -6.48 -21.99
CA GLN A 302 3.43 -7.50 -21.09
C GLN A 302 3.44 -8.90 -21.71
N TYR A 303 2.36 -9.29 -22.38
CA TYR A 303 2.12 -10.65 -22.83
C TYR A 303 2.27 -10.85 -24.35
N GLY A 304 2.26 -9.78 -25.15
CA GLY A 304 2.34 -9.84 -26.62
C GLY A 304 1.20 -10.62 -27.21
N ALA A 305 1.48 -11.67 -28.01
CA ALA A 305 0.46 -12.49 -28.66
C ALA A 305 -0.42 -13.29 -27.69
N ALA A 306 0.00 -13.49 -26.44
CA ALA A 306 -0.78 -14.18 -25.43
C ALA A 306 -1.76 -13.24 -24.67
N ALA A 307 -1.78 -11.94 -25.00
CA ALA A 307 -2.73 -10.99 -24.41
C ALA A 307 -4.17 -11.44 -24.67
N GLY A 308 -5.04 -11.27 -23.66
CA GLY A 308 -6.43 -11.73 -23.72
C GLY A 308 -6.63 -13.21 -23.40
N SER A 309 -5.56 -13.95 -23.11
CA SER A 309 -5.69 -15.36 -22.66
C SER A 309 -6.36 -15.41 -21.28
N PRO A 310 -7.36 -16.30 -21.07
CA PRO A 310 -8.01 -16.47 -19.77
C PRO A 310 -7.12 -17.09 -18.70
N PHE A 311 -5.95 -17.61 -19.07
CA PHE A 311 -4.96 -18.18 -18.16
C PHE A 311 -3.97 -17.16 -17.60
N LEU A 312 -4.01 -15.90 -18.08
CA LEU A 312 -3.15 -14.82 -17.65
C LEU A 312 -3.93 -13.79 -16.82
N PRO A 313 -3.35 -13.28 -15.73
CA PRO A 313 -3.97 -12.21 -14.98
C PRO A 313 -3.92 -10.88 -15.76
N THR A 314 -4.75 -9.93 -15.38
CA THR A 314 -4.65 -8.53 -15.84
C THR A 314 -3.23 -8.02 -15.64
N ALA A 315 -2.57 -7.54 -16.69
CA ALA A 315 -1.16 -7.19 -16.68
C ALA A 315 -0.88 -5.93 -15.86
N ASP A 316 0.27 -5.92 -15.20
CA ASP A 316 0.85 -4.76 -14.53
C ASP A 316 2.26 -4.47 -15.04
N TYR A 317 2.75 -3.28 -14.78
CA TYR A 317 4.13 -2.90 -15.11
C TYR A 317 4.82 -2.15 -13.96
N ALA A 318 6.15 -2.18 -13.98
CA ALA A 318 7.00 -1.33 -13.17
C ALA A 318 8.11 -0.76 -14.07
N LEU A 319 8.14 0.57 -14.21
CA LEU A 319 9.10 1.28 -15.03
C LEU A 319 9.99 2.15 -14.14
N THR A 320 11.27 2.23 -14.48
CA THR A 320 12.24 3.09 -13.81
C THR A 320 13.09 3.80 -14.85
N PHE A 321 13.44 5.02 -14.55
CA PHE A 321 14.36 5.82 -15.34
C PHE A 321 15.29 6.61 -14.42
N ARG A 322 16.58 6.54 -14.67
CA ARG A 322 17.57 7.38 -14.02
C ARG A 322 17.86 8.57 -14.92
N ASP A 323 17.42 9.73 -14.50
CA ASP A 323 17.69 10.97 -15.19
C ASP A 323 19.12 11.44 -14.83
N GLU A 324 20.09 11.14 -15.67
CA GLU A 324 21.51 11.51 -15.43
C GLU A 324 21.73 13.02 -15.51
N GLU A 325 20.99 13.72 -16.38
CA GLU A 325 21.05 15.17 -16.54
C GLU A 325 20.46 15.91 -15.33
N GLY A 326 19.27 15.49 -14.87
CA GLY A 326 18.59 16.09 -13.72
C GLY A 326 19.00 15.51 -12.37
N GLY A 327 19.82 14.46 -12.36
CA GLY A 327 20.27 13.78 -11.13
C GLY A 327 19.14 13.09 -10.33
N ARG A 328 17.97 12.80 -10.95
CA ARG A 328 16.78 12.31 -10.26
C ARG A 328 16.36 10.92 -10.75
N GLY A 329 15.82 10.13 -9.83
CA GLY A 329 15.09 8.91 -10.17
C GLY A 329 13.64 9.24 -10.58
N VAL A 330 13.19 8.66 -11.71
CA VAL A 330 11.79 8.71 -12.14
C VAL A 330 11.28 7.28 -12.24
N TYR A 331 10.07 7.01 -11.73
CA TYR A 331 9.54 5.65 -11.69
C TYR A 331 8.00 5.61 -11.69
N SER A 332 7.46 4.51 -12.22
CA SER A 332 6.06 4.20 -12.05
C SER A 332 5.79 3.73 -10.62
N PHE A 333 4.70 4.18 -10.02
CA PHE A 333 4.35 3.84 -8.65
C PHE A 333 2.86 3.54 -8.53
N CYS A 334 2.51 2.61 -7.64
CA CYS A 334 1.13 2.22 -7.39
C CYS A 334 0.31 2.07 -8.69
N MET A 335 0.88 1.33 -9.66
CA MET A 335 0.18 1.01 -10.91
C MET A 335 -1.06 0.18 -10.58
N CYS A 336 -2.23 0.60 -11.05
CA CYS A 336 -3.54 0.00 -10.80
C CYS A 336 -4.09 -0.59 -12.10
N PRO A 337 -3.89 -1.90 -12.35
CA PRO A 337 -4.46 -2.58 -13.50
C PRO A 337 -5.97 -2.60 -13.43
N GLY A 338 -6.66 -2.46 -14.58
CA GLY A 338 -8.12 -2.44 -14.63
C GLY A 338 -8.72 -1.49 -13.60
N GLY A 339 -8.12 -0.30 -13.43
CA GLY A 339 -8.44 0.60 -12.33
C GLY A 339 -8.69 2.05 -12.77
N LEU A 340 -8.99 2.89 -11.79
CA LEU A 340 -9.40 4.29 -11.97
C LEU A 340 -8.45 5.23 -11.24
N VAL A 341 -8.27 6.44 -11.78
CA VAL A 341 -7.69 7.57 -11.05
C VAL A 341 -8.77 8.17 -10.17
N VAL A 342 -8.45 8.48 -8.91
CA VAL A 342 -9.42 8.96 -7.92
C VAL A 342 -8.96 10.22 -7.21
N ALA A 343 -9.92 11.04 -6.78
CA ALA A 343 -9.67 12.20 -5.93
C ALA A 343 -9.36 11.74 -4.49
N ALA A 344 -8.19 12.12 -3.98
CA ALA A 344 -7.69 11.68 -2.68
C ALA A 344 -7.35 12.85 -1.75
N ALA A 345 -7.98 14.01 -1.95
CA ALA A 345 -7.85 15.18 -1.08
C ALA A 345 -8.29 14.88 0.36
N SER A 346 -7.66 15.56 1.31
CA SER A 346 -8.03 15.53 2.74
C SER A 346 -7.93 16.91 3.42
N GLU A 347 -7.55 17.93 2.68
CA GLU A 347 -7.54 19.33 3.11
C GLU A 347 -8.32 20.17 2.10
N GLU A 348 -9.15 21.09 2.56
CA GLU A 348 -9.93 21.98 1.68
C GLU A 348 -9.01 22.85 0.81
N GLY A 349 -9.40 23.07 -0.45
CA GLY A 349 -8.60 23.85 -1.39
C GLY A 349 -7.30 23.19 -1.85
N HIS A 350 -7.14 21.89 -1.60
CA HIS A 350 -5.98 21.09 -1.99
C HIS A 350 -6.44 19.89 -2.83
N LEU A 351 -5.81 19.68 -3.97
CA LEU A 351 -6.13 18.56 -4.87
C LEU A 351 -4.96 17.59 -4.94
N VAL A 352 -5.26 16.32 -4.76
CA VAL A 352 -4.30 15.24 -4.95
C VAL A 352 -4.98 14.04 -5.58
N THR A 353 -4.29 13.39 -6.52
CA THR A 353 -4.75 12.18 -7.19
C THR A 353 -4.19 10.93 -6.50
N ASN A 354 -4.90 9.82 -6.65
CA ASN A 354 -4.42 8.48 -6.36
C ASN A 354 -5.05 7.50 -7.37
N GLY A 355 -4.75 6.20 -7.27
CA GLY A 355 -5.37 5.16 -8.08
C GLY A 355 -5.95 4.05 -7.24
N MET A 356 -6.99 3.40 -7.74
CA MET A 356 -7.57 2.21 -7.14
C MET A 356 -8.01 1.21 -8.20
N SER A 357 -8.16 -0.05 -7.82
CA SER A 357 -8.78 -1.10 -8.63
C SER A 357 -9.68 -1.96 -7.76
N ASN A 358 -10.73 -2.51 -8.36
CA ASN A 358 -11.48 -3.62 -7.78
C ASN A 358 -10.65 -4.91 -7.86
N TYR A 359 -11.08 -5.93 -7.12
CA TYR A 359 -10.43 -7.23 -7.15
C TYR A 359 -10.33 -7.83 -8.57
N ARG A 360 -11.38 -7.71 -9.37
CA ARG A 360 -11.40 -8.23 -10.75
C ARG A 360 -10.53 -7.46 -11.73
N ARG A 361 -10.17 -6.20 -11.42
CA ARG A 361 -9.35 -5.35 -12.31
C ARG A 361 -9.94 -5.22 -13.72
N ASP A 362 -11.23 -4.99 -13.81
CA ASP A 362 -12.04 -5.07 -15.04
C ASP A 362 -12.63 -3.72 -15.51
N ALA A 363 -12.09 -2.60 -15.04
CA ALA A 363 -12.57 -1.27 -15.46
C ALA A 363 -12.14 -0.87 -16.90
N GLY A 364 -11.37 -1.70 -17.59
CA GLY A 364 -10.94 -1.47 -18.97
C GLY A 364 -9.77 -0.47 -19.12
N THR A 365 -9.42 0.25 -18.06
CA THR A 365 -8.30 1.19 -18.02
C THR A 365 -7.23 0.74 -17.03
N ALA A 366 -6.01 1.16 -17.28
CA ALA A 366 -4.89 0.99 -16.37
C ALA A 366 -4.32 2.35 -16.01
N ASN A 367 -3.95 2.59 -14.77
CA ASN A 367 -3.31 3.84 -14.40
C ASN A 367 -2.09 3.63 -13.50
N SER A 368 -1.16 4.56 -13.52
CA SER A 368 0.02 4.56 -12.65
C SER A 368 0.44 5.98 -12.32
N ALA A 369 0.91 6.21 -11.11
CA ALA A 369 1.68 7.41 -10.85
C ALA A 369 3.03 7.33 -11.58
N LEU A 370 3.46 8.43 -12.17
CA LEU A 370 4.82 8.66 -12.66
C LEU A 370 5.44 9.70 -11.73
N LEU A 371 6.38 9.25 -10.92
CA LEU A 371 6.91 10.03 -9.81
C LEU A 371 8.39 10.37 -10.01
N VAL A 372 8.73 11.60 -9.69
CA VAL A 372 10.10 12.12 -9.64
C VAL A 372 10.51 12.30 -8.19
N GLN A 373 11.67 11.80 -7.84
CA GLN A 373 12.23 11.90 -6.50
C GLN A 373 12.51 13.36 -6.11
N VAL A 374 12.10 13.75 -4.91
CA VAL A 374 12.44 15.01 -4.24
C VAL A 374 13.11 14.72 -2.90
N THR A 375 14.03 15.60 -2.52
CA THR A 375 14.88 15.47 -1.34
C THR A 375 14.68 16.66 -0.41
N PRO A 376 15.11 16.61 0.85
CA PRO A 376 15.02 17.76 1.75
C PRO A 376 15.58 19.07 1.21
N THR A 377 16.57 19.03 0.32
CA THR A 377 17.12 20.24 -0.33
C THR A 377 16.10 20.94 -1.24
N ASP A 378 15.14 20.21 -1.82
CA ASP A 378 14.10 20.77 -2.67
C ASP A 378 13.05 21.59 -1.90
N PHE A 379 12.97 21.42 -0.59
CA PHE A 379 12.02 22.11 0.30
C PHE A 379 12.67 22.75 1.54
N GLY A 380 13.96 23.13 1.43
CA GLY A 380 14.65 23.93 2.42
C GLY A 380 15.13 23.20 3.68
N GLY A 381 15.04 21.86 3.72
CA GLY A 381 15.58 21.00 4.79
C GLY A 381 14.84 21.06 6.13
N ALA A 382 13.82 21.91 6.30
CA ALA A 382 13.03 21.98 7.51
C ALA A 382 12.27 20.66 7.74
N VAL A 383 12.12 20.24 9.00
CA VAL A 383 11.48 18.97 9.38
C VAL A 383 10.08 18.82 8.74
N LEU A 384 9.28 19.87 8.77
CA LEU A 384 7.93 19.88 8.18
C LEU A 384 7.90 20.52 6.77
N GLY A 385 9.04 20.97 6.23
CA GLY A 385 9.11 21.64 4.92
C GLY A 385 8.55 20.81 3.77
N GLY A 386 8.66 19.50 3.84
CA GLY A 386 8.04 18.58 2.87
C GLY A 386 6.51 18.63 2.85
N ILE A 387 5.87 18.93 4.00
CA ILE A 387 4.41 19.14 4.09
C ILE A 387 4.01 20.40 3.34
N ASP A 388 4.73 21.51 3.56
CA ASP A 388 4.43 22.78 2.90
C ASP A 388 4.68 22.68 1.39
N PHE A 389 5.71 21.95 0.99
CA PHE A 389 6.00 21.65 -0.42
C PHE A 389 4.83 20.89 -1.06
N GLN A 390 4.34 19.82 -0.44
CA GLN A 390 3.17 19.07 -0.93
C GLN A 390 1.93 19.96 -1.01
N ARG A 391 1.63 20.75 0.03
CA ARG A 391 0.50 21.70 0.05
C ARG A 391 0.57 22.71 -1.07
N ALA A 392 1.77 23.23 -1.37
CA ALA A 392 1.95 24.17 -2.46
C ALA A 392 1.58 23.58 -3.82
N LEU A 393 2.00 22.32 -4.09
CA LEU A 393 1.62 21.60 -5.31
C LEU A 393 0.12 21.33 -5.38
N GLU A 394 -0.47 20.87 -4.29
CA GLU A 394 -1.88 20.53 -4.19
C GLU A 394 -2.78 21.76 -4.37
N ARG A 395 -2.40 22.92 -3.84
CA ARG A 395 -3.11 24.20 -4.07
C ARG A 395 -3.01 24.67 -5.52
N ARG A 396 -1.81 24.57 -6.14
CA ARG A 396 -1.66 24.89 -7.56
C ARG A 396 -2.53 24.00 -8.43
N ALA A 397 -2.57 22.69 -8.15
CA ALA A 397 -3.41 21.74 -8.85
C ALA A 397 -4.91 22.06 -8.67
N PHE A 398 -5.35 22.38 -7.44
CA PHE A 398 -6.72 22.79 -7.16
C PHE A 398 -7.12 24.03 -7.97
N SER A 399 -6.28 25.07 -7.97
CA SER A 399 -6.52 26.30 -8.73
C SER A 399 -6.53 26.05 -10.24
N ALA A 400 -5.58 25.28 -10.76
CA ALA A 400 -5.50 24.93 -12.17
C ALA A 400 -6.69 24.07 -12.65
N GLY A 401 -7.23 23.22 -11.77
CA GLY A 401 -8.46 22.45 -12.00
C GLY A 401 -9.74 23.28 -11.97
N GLY A 402 -9.67 24.53 -11.53
CA GLY A 402 -10.81 25.48 -11.52
C GLY A 402 -11.43 25.71 -10.14
N GLY A 403 -10.83 25.21 -9.06
CA GLY A 403 -11.26 25.46 -7.67
C GLY A 403 -12.48 24.64 -7.23
N ASP A 404 -12.82 23.59 -7.94
CA ASP A 404 -14.00 22.75 -7.71
C ASP A 404 -13.67 21.24 -7.66
N TYR A 405 -12.41 20.91 -7.36
CA TYR A 405 -11.85 19.54 -7.33
C TYR A 405 -11.82 18.80 -8.65
N ARG A 406 -12.12 19.42 -9.79
CA ARG A 406 -11.73 18.84 -11.09
C ARG A 406 -10.21 18.85 -11.19
N ALA A 407 -9.63 17.74 -11.65
CA ALA A 407 -8.19 17.64 -11.74
C ALA A 407 -7.64 18.29 -13.03
N PRO A 408 -6.48 18.98 -12.96
CA PRO A 408 -5.76 19.37 -14.15
C PRO A 408 -5.32 18.15 -14.94
N VAL A 409 -5.59 18.17 -16.25
CA VAL A 409 -5.23 17.12 -17.22
C VAL A 409 -4.50 17.72 -18.39
N GLN A 410 -3.50 16.99 -18.92
CA GLN A 410 -2.74 17.38 -20.10
C GLN A 410 -2.35 16.12 -20.89
N ALA A 411 -2.46 16.16 -22.21
CA ALA A 411 -1.94 15.08 -23.04
C ALA A 411 -0.41 15.05 -23.01
N VAL A 412 0.21 13.88 -23.13
CA VAL A 412 1.66 13.73 -23.14
C VAL A 412 2.29 14.60 -24.21
N GLY A 413 1.75 14.63 -25.43
CA GLY A 413 2.26 15.47 -26.53
C GLY A 413 2.25 16.97 -26.19
N ASP A 414 1.18 17.44 -25.54
CA ASP A 414 1.07 18.81 -25.06
C ASP A 414 2.08 19.09 -23.93
N PHE A 415 2.21 18.19 -22.97
CA PHE A 415 3.17 18.31 -21.88
C PHE A 415 4.61 18.41 -22.41
N LEU A 416 4.98 17.57 -23.37
CA LEU A 416 6.33 17.55 -23.96
C LEU A 416 6.64 18.77 -24.84
N SER A 417 5.62 19.47 -25.34
CA SER A 417 5.75 20.66 -26.20
C SER A 417 5.36 21.98 -25.52
N GLY A 418 5.02 21.94 -24.21
CA GLY A 418 4.58 23.12 -23.46
C GLY A 418 3.23 23.69 -23.87
N ARG A 419 2.40 22.90 -24.56
CA ARG A 419 1.05 23.29 -25.02
C ARG A 419 -0.01 22.77 -24.06
N THR A 420 -1.23 23.21 -24.26
CA THR A 420 -2.43 22.73 -23.56
C THR A 420 -3.62 22.76 -24.50
N GLY A 421 -4.63 21.96 -24.23
CA GLY A 421 -5.91 22.06 -24.92
C GLY A 421 -6.35 20.81 -25.66
N THR A 422 -5.50 19.78 -25.76
CA THR A 422 -5.92 18.48 -26.28
C THR A 422 -7.09 17.95 -25.44
N LYS A 423 -8.17 17.53 -26.13
CA LYS A 423 -9.38 16.97 -25.53
C LYS A 423 -9.62 15.52 -25.93
N ASP A 424 -9.05 15.11 -27.05
CA ASP A 424 -9.17 13.76 -27.59
C ASP A 424 -8.02 12.91 -27.03
N PHE A 425 -8.34 12.14 -26.01
CA PHE A 425 -7.40 11.25 -25.35
C PHE A 425 -7.61 9.79 -25.79
N VAL A 426 -6.57 8.99 -25.78
CA VAL A 426 -6.62 7.54 -26.06
C VAL A 426 -7.56 6.79 -25.10
N VAL A 427 -7.75 7.30 -23.91
CA VAL A 427 -8.77 6.88 -22.91
C VAL A 427 -9.43 8.11 -22.31
N VAL A 428 -10.71 8.03 -22.01
CA VAL A 428 -11.36 9.08 -21.23
C VAL A 428 -10.76 9.09 -19.81
N PRO A 429 -10.21 10.23 -19.34
CA PRO A 429 -9.67 10.32 -17.98
C PRO A 429 -10.70 9.91 -16.93
N THR A 430 -10.33 8.98 -16.06
CA THR A 430 -11.27 8.33 -15.13
C THR A 430 -11.48 9.10 -13.83
N TYR A 431 -10.71 10.17 -13.60
CA TYR A 431 -10.78 10.94 -12.36
C TYR A 431 -12.15 11.60 -12.15
N MET A 432 -12.73 11.34 -10.99
CA MET A 432 -13.94 12.03 -10.53
C MET A 432 -13.60 12.98 -9.37
N PRO A 433 -14.14 14.22 -9.37
CA PRO A 433 -15.29 14.83 -10.05
C PRO A 433 -15.12 15.22 -11.53
N GLY A 434 -14.08 14.85 -12.20
CA GLY A 434 -13.80 15.16 -13.60
C GLY A 434 -12.50 15.94 -13.78
N VAL A 435 -12.16 16.23 -15.03
CA VAL A 435 -10.87 16.85 -15.38
C VAL A 435 -11.06 18.18 -16.09
N ARG A 436 -10.00 19.02 -16.08
CA ARG A 436 -9.91 20.28 -16.81
C ARG A 436 -8.55 20.40 -17.48
N PRO A 437 -8.47 20.74 -18.78
CA PRO A 437 -7.20 20.97 -19.46
C PRO A 437 -6.39 22.08 -18.77
N ALA A 438 -5.15 21.78 -18.37
CA ALA A 438 -4.23 22.73 -17.77
C ALA A 438 -2.77 22.28 -17.94
N ALA A 439 -1.83 23.23 -17.88
CA ALA A 439 -0.41 22.95 -17.99
C ALA A 439 0.15 22.35 -16.68
N LEU A 440 0.42 21.07 -16.67
CA LEU A 440 0.98 20.36 -15.51
C LEU A 440 2.40 20.83 -15.15
N GLY A 441 3.15 21.31 -16.14
CA GLY A 441 4.47 21.90 -15.91
C GLY A 441 4.46 23.14 -15.01
N THR A 442 3.36 23.89 -14.92
CA THR A 442 3.24 25.04 -14.02
C THR A 442 2.87 24.64 -12.58
N ILE A 443 2.44 23.39 -12.38
CA ILE A 443 2.07 22.85 -11.07
C ILE A 443 3.28 22.19 -10.41
N LEU A 444 3.99 21.36 -11.18
CA LEU A 444 5.20 20.67 -10.73
C LEU A 444 6.40 21.64 -10.70
N PRO A 445 7.42 21.38 -9.86
CA PRO A 445 8.69 22.08 -9.97
C PRO A 445 9.34 21.84 -11.34
N ASP A 446 10.04 22.83 -11.89
CA ASP A 446 10.65 22.77 -13.21
C ASP A 446 11.59 21.55 -13.36
N ALA A 447 12.42 21.28 -12.35
CA ALA A 447 13.31 20.12 -12.35
C ALA A 447 12.54 18.79 -12.40
N CYS A 448 11.39 18.70 -11.72
CA CYS A 448 10.55 17.51 -11.75
C CYS A 448 9.87 17.36 -13.13
N SER A 449 9.36 18.45 -13.69
CA SER A 449 8.73 18.47 -15.02
C SER A 449 9.72 18.05 -16.11
N ALA A 450 10.96 18.57 -16.06
CA ALA A 450 12.03 18.24 -17.00
C ALA A 450 12.42 16.75 -16.91
N SER A 451 12.63 16.23 -15.70
CA SER A 451 12.95 14.80 -15.49
C SER A 451 11.82 13.88 -15.96
N LEU A 452 10.57 14.25 -15.69
CA LEU A 452 9.39 13.50 -16.14
C LEU A 452 9.29 13.49 -17.68
N ALA A 453 9.55 14.63 -18.33
CA ALA A 453 9.54 14.73 -19.80
C ALA A 453 10.61 13.83 -20.43
N ARG A 454 11.84 13.79 -19.87
CA ARG A 454 12.89 12.88 -20.33
C ARG A 454 12.51 11.41 -20.14
N ALA A 455 11.93 11.07 -19.00
CA ALA A 455 11.44 9.72 -18.72
C ALA A 455 10.35 9.27 -19.69
N LEU A 456 9.37 10.12 -20.00
CA LEU A 456 8.30 9.82 -20.98
C LEU A 456 8.86 9.56 -22.37
N ARG A 457 9.81 10.39 -22.85
CA ARG A 457 10.50 10.15 -24.16
C ARG A 457 11.28 8.84 -24.16
N HIS A 458 11.99 8.53 -23.06
CA HIS A 458 12.75 7.29 -22.92
C HIS A 458 11.84 6.06 -22.93
N TRP A 459 10.72 6.11 -22.21
CA TRP A 459 9.78 4.98 -22.16
C TRP A 459 9.04 4.81 -23.49
N GLU A 460 8.69 5.89 -24.20
CA GLU A 460 8.10 5.81 -25.55
C GLU A 460 9.03 5.09 -26.54
N GLN A 461 10.33 5.36 -26.49
CA GLN A 461 11.31 4.67 -27.34
C GLN A 461 11.41 3.17 -27.05
N ARG A 462 11.21 2.76 -25.79
CA ARG A 462 11.29 1.36 -25.37
C ARG A 462 9.98 0.59 -25.50
N VAL A 463 8.89 1.28 -25.32
CA VAL A 463 7.52 0.77 -25.33
C VAL A 463 6.67 1.73 -26.13
N PRO A 464 6.67 1.60 -27.48
CA PRO A 464 5.90 2.48 -28.34
C PRO A 464 4.43 2.51 -27.95
N GLY A 465 3.88 3.71 -27.82
CA GLY A 465 2.53 3.96 -27.35
C GLY A 465 2.41 4.29 -25.85
N PHE A 466 3.45 4.06 -25.05
CA PHE A 466 3.41 4.40 -23.62
C PHE A 466 3.37 5.92 -23.37
N GLY A 467 4.16 6.66 -24.12
CA GLY A 467 4.22 8.12 -24.09
C GLY A 467 3.63 8.76 -25.36
N ALA A 468 2.65 8.11 -25.99
CA ALA A 468 1.99 8.64 -27.19
C ALA A 468 1.33 9.99 -26.92
N ALA A 469 1.19 10.81 -27.97
CA ALA A 469 0.81 12.21 -27.83
C ALA A 469 -0.56 12.44 -27.19
N ASP A 470 -1.48 11.50 -27.31
CA ASP A 470 -2.87 11.54 -26.85
C ASP A 470 -3.09 10.84 -25.49
N VAL A 471 -2.04 10.31 -24.85
CA VAL A 471 -2.12 9.68 -23.54
C VAL A 471 -2.37 10.75 -22.46
N PRO A 472 -3.38 10.62 -21.59
CA PRO A 472 -3.67 11.60 -20.54
C PRO A 472 -2.71 11.49 -19.35
N LEU A 473 -2.27 12.65 -18.87
CA LEU A 473 -1.60 12.87 -17.59
C LEU A 473 -2.54 13.67 -16.68
N THR A 474 -2.89 13.13 -15.53
CA THR A 474 -3.76 13.80 -14.54
C THR A 474 -2.95 14.11 -13.28
N GLY A 475 -3.01 15.33 -12.79
CA GLY A 475 -2.18 15.79 -11.66
C GLY A 475 -2.99 16.39 -10.50
N VAL A 476 -2.38 16.48 -9.35
CA VAL A 476 -1.01 16.14 -8.96
C VAL A 476 -0.98 14.92 -8.03
N GLU A 477 -0.03 14.03 -8.18
CA GLU A 477 0.28 12.98 -7.22
C GLU A 477 1.39 13.49 -6.30
N ALA A 478 1.03 14.01 -5.13
CA ALA A 478 1.98 14.66 -4.21
C ALA A 478 2.26 13.86 -2.94
N ARG A 479 1.48 12.80 -2.67
CA ARG A 479 1.52 12.05 -1.41
C ARG A 479 1.97 10.60 -1.59
N SER A 480 3.10 10.39 -2.23
CA SER A 480 3.66 9.04 -2.43
C SER A 480 4.17 8.38 -1.15
N SER A 481 4.55 9.16 -0.14
CA SER A 481 4.95 8.70 1.19
C SER A 481 4.97 9.85 2.19
N ALA A 482 5.18 9.51 3.50
CA ALA A 482 5.35 10.53 4.54
C ALA A 482 6.53 11.46 4.23
N PRO A 483 6.34 12.80 4.35
CA PRO A 483 7.39 13.79 4.06
C PRO A 483 8.40 13.96 5.22
N CYS A 484 8.11 13.36 6.36
CA CYS A 484 8.97 13.36 7.54
C CYS A 484 8.97 11.98 8.20
N ARG A 485 9.94 11.76 9.10
CA ARG A 485 10.06 10.56 9.92
C ARG A 485 10.03 10.93 11.39
N ILE A 486 9.23 10.21 12.17
CA ILE A 486 9.21 10.30 13.62
C ILE A 486 10.25 9.33 14.17
N LEU A 487 11.31 9.83 14.82
CA LEU A 487 12.43 9.02 15.21
C LEU A 487 12.07 8.06 16.35
N ARG A 488 12.48 6.81 16.20
CA ARG A 488 12.27 5.75 17.17
C ARG A 488 13.49 4.85 17.30
N ASP A 489 13.62 4.23 18.44
CA ASP A 489 14.62 3.19 18.69
C ASP A 489 14.23 1.89 17.94
N ALA A 490 15.19 1.25 17.30
CA ALA A 490 14.94 0.09 16.42
C ALA A 490 14.56 -1.19 17.18
N VAL A 491 14.94 -1.32 18.44
CA VAL A 491 14.68 -2.51 19.27
C VAL A 491 13.38 -2.34 20.04
N THR A 492 13.26 -1.23 20.75
CA THR A 492 12.09 -0.97 21.60
C THR A 492 10.90 -0.44 20.84
N MET A 493 11.09 0.02 19.60
CA MET A 493 10.10 0.66 18.74
C MET A 493 9.50 1.95 19.34
N GLN A 494 10.03 2.45 20.48
CA GLN A 494 9.58 3.70 21.09
C GLN A 494 10.25 4.91 20.45
N SER A 495 9.53 6.05 20.49
CA SER A 495 10.12 7.35 20.17
C SER A 495 11.36 7.61 21.02
N VAL A 496 12.40 8.16 20.41
CA VAL A 496 13.66 8.49 21.10
C VAL A 496 13.50 9.65 22.09
N SER A 497 12.43 10.44 21.96
CA SER A 497 12.18 11.63 22.80
C SER A 497 10.91 11.56 23.64
N ALA A 498 10.05 10.53 23.42
CA ALA A 498 8.79 10.39 24.13
C ALA A 498 8.57 8.92 24.52
N ALA A 499 8.99 8.55 25.73
CA ALA A 499 8.81 7.18 26.21
C ALA A 499 7.31 6.83 26.31
N GLY A 500 6.96 5.61 25.88
CA GLY A 500 5.57 5.16 25.77
C GLY A 500 4.89 5.52 24.46
N LEU A 501 5.52 6.33 23.58
CA LEU A 501 5.04 6.59 22.22
C LEU A 501 5.72 5.60 21.26
N TYR A 502 4.91 4.85 20.48
CA TYR A 502 5.36 3.88 19.48
C TYR A 502 4.93 4.39 18.08
N PRO A 503 5.78 5.16 17.38
CA PRO A 503 5.48 5.59 16.01
C PRO A 503 5.51 4.38 15.07
N ILE A 504 4.40 4.10 14.38
CA ILE A 504 4.24 2.92 13.53
C ILE A 504 3.75 3.25 12.12
N GLY A 505 4.10 2.40 11.19
CA GLY A 505 3.58 2.41 9.83
C GLY A 505 4.14 3.51 8.94
N GLU A 506 3.37 3.87 7.93
CA GLU A 506 3.77 4.84 6.92
C GLU A 506 3.87 6.27 7.46
N GLY A 507 2.97 6.64 8.36
CA GLY A 507 3.02 7.95 9.02
C GLY A 507 4.25 8.17 9.86
N ALA A 508 4.80 7.12 10.45
CA ALA A 508 6.07 7.20 11.17
C ALA A 508 7.29 7.25 10.23
N GLY A 509 7.12 7.03 8.91
CA GLY A 509 8.19 7.08 7.92
C GLY A 509 8.98 5.77 7.74
N TYR A 510 8.48 4.64 8.24
CA TYR A 510 9.16 3.33 8.21
C TYR A 510 8.51 2.29 7.30
N ALA A 511 7.32 2.55 6.81
CA ALA A 511 6.59 1.67 5.89
C ALA A 511 6.10 2.45 4.66
N GLY A 512 5.73 1.72 3.61
CA GLY A 512 5.22 2.31 2.36
C GLY A 512 4.26 1.36 1.65
N GLY A 513 3.19 0.93 2.34
CA GLY A 513 2.17 0.05 1.78
C GLY A 513 1.52 -0.84 2.86
N ILE A 514 0.44 -1.53 2.50
CA ILE A 514 -0.43 -2.29 3.42
C ILE A 514 0.36 -3.30 4.26
N MET A 515 1.09 -4.21 3.61
CA MET A 515 1.81 -5.28 4.32
C MET A 515 2.95 -4.77 5.20
N SER A 516 3.74 -3.81 4.71
CA SER A 516 4.85 -3.25 5.49
C SER A 516 4.35 -2.45 6.69
N ALA A 517 3.24 -1.73 6.56
CA ALA A 517 2.61 -1.01 7.65
C ALA A 517 2.00 -1.97 8.69
N ALA A 518 1.29 -3.01 8.25
CA ALA A 518 0.75 -4.05 9.12
C ALA A 518 1.85 -4.76 9.92
N LEU A 519 2.92 -5.17 9.26
CA LEU A 519 4.08 -5.80 9.89
C LEU A 519 4.74 -4.88 10.92
N ASP A 520 4.84 -3.59 10.61
CA ASP A 520 5.45 -2.60 11.51
C ASP A 520 4.60 -2.41 12.79
N GLY A 521 3.27 -2.36 12.65
CA GLY A 521 2.34 -2.37 13.79
C GLY A 521 2.48 -3.61 14.67
N MET A 522 2.55 -4.79 14.06
CA MET A 522 2.77 -6.05 14.79
C MET A 522 4.11 -6.06 15.53
N LYS A 523 5.19 -5.59 14.91
CA LYS A 523 6.51 -5.51 15.54
C LYS A 523 6.49 -4.62 16.79
N ALA A 524 5.86 -3.47 16.70
CA ALA A 524 5.76 -2.55 17.83
C ALA A 524 4.93 -3.14 18.97
N ALA A 525 3.81 -3.81 18.65
CA ALA A 525 3.00 -4.49 19.66
C ALA A 525 3.75 -5.64 20.34
N LEU A 526 4.52 -6.45 19.59
CA LEU A 526 5.39 -7.49 20.17
C LEU A 526 6.46 -6.89 21.08
N ALA A 527 7.19 -5.88 20.61
CA ALA A 527 8.22 -5.22 21.41
C ALA A 527 7.67 -4.62 22.71
N PHE A 528 6.44 -4.12 22.70
CA PHE A 528 5.74 -3.68 23.90
C PHE A 528 5.44 -4.86 24.83
N LEU A 529 4.83 -5.94 24.34
CA LEU A 529 4.42 -7.10 25.12
C LEU A 529 5.62 -7.81 25.76
N GLU A 530 6.74 -7.95 25.05
CA GLU A 530 7.97 -8.56 25.54
C GLU A 530 8.64 -7.76 26.67
N ARG A 531 8.45 -6.44 26.72
CA ARG A 531 9.05 -5.57 27.75
C ARG A 531 8.25 -5.47 29.04
N ILE A 532 7.00 -5.84 29.04
CA ILE A 532 6.13 -5.72 30.21
C ILE A 532 5.98 -7.05 30.97
N GLN A 533 6.61 -8.10 30.46
CA GLN A 533 6.81 -9.35 31.20
C GLN A 533 7.94 -9.17 32.23
#